data_c9716abf895a73bcbc80ca340be31135
#
_entry.id   c9716abf895a73bcbc80ca340be31135
#
_cell.length_a   1.000
_cell.length_b   1.000
_cell.length_c   1.000
_cell.angle_alpha   90.00
_cell.angle_beta   90.00
_cell.angle_gamma   90.00
#
_symmetry.space_group_name_H-M   'P 1'
#
loop_
_entity.id
_entity.type
_entity.pdbx_description
1 polymer ?
#
loop_
_entity_poly.entity_id
_entity_poly.type
_entity_poly.pdbx_seq_one_letter_code
_entity_poly.pdbx_strand_id
1 'polypeptide(L)'
;NGRTKFDTACTLRCSEGDEVQTMSEKVVAYRKDTLDLLLSDHRVHCFSCEANGDCKLQDYCFEYGVTETSYPGEMKDMPIDDTNKFFTYDPSLCILCHRCVNTCKEIVGRGAIDTMDRGFQSVIGAHYKHKWNEGICESCGNCVQACPTGALTMKRRKKYRPYQIDKKVLTTCPHCATGCQYYLLVKDGKIVDTEAVNGPSN
;
A
#
# COMPACT_ATOMS: atom_id res chain seq x y z
N ASN A 1 -26.95 19.82 4.11
CA ASN A 1 -27.03 20.29 2.73
C ASN A 1 -27.59 19.28 1.72
N GLY A 2 -28.12 18.10 2.13
CA GLY A 2 -28.85 17.18 1.27
C GLY A 2 -28.15 16.69 0.00
N ARG A 3 -26.82 16.76 -0.07
CA ARG A 3 -26.08 16.19 -1.19
C ARG A 3 -26.08 14.66 -1.06
N THR A 4 -26.87 14.01 -1.88
CA THR A 4 -26.84 12.55 -2.09
C THR A 4 -25.72 12.15 -3.06
N LYS A 5 -24.58 12.86 -3.06
CA LYS A 5 -23.47 12.57 -3.95
C LYS A 5 -22.43 11.73 -3.19
N PHE A 6 -22.01 10.64 -3.83
CA PHE A 6 -20.86 9.87 -3.37
C PHE A 6 -19.58 10.60 -3.76
N ASP A 7 -18.68 10.75 -2.81
CA ASP A 7 -17.36 11.32 -3.03
C ASP A 7 -16.30 10.41 -2.39
N THR A 8 -15.07 10.49 -2.89
CA THR A 8 -13.94 9.74 -2.34
C THR A 8 -13.40 10.46 -1.12
N ALA A 9 -13.28 9.75 0.00
CA ALA A 9 -12.82 10.33 1.26
C ALA A 9 -11.44 10.98 1.19
N CYS A 10 -10.57 10.51 0.27
CA CYS A 10 -9.22 11.05 0.12
C CYS A 10 -9.16 12.42 -0.59
N THR A 11 -10.21 12.83 -1.29
CA THR A 11 -10.26 14.10 -2.05
C THR A 11 -11.36 15.04 -1.58
N LEU A 12 -12.26 14.56 -0.71
CA LEU A 12 -13.33 15.37 -0.18
C LEU A 12 -12.81 16.44 0.78
N ARG A 13 -13.19 17.69 0.54
CA ARG A 13 -12.95 18.77 1.50
C ARG A 13 -14.11 18.79 2.48
N CYS A 14 -13.80 18.61 3.75
CA CYS A 14 -14.78 18.70 4.84
C CYS A 14 -15.19 20.16 5.09
N SER A 15 -16.45 20.34 5.39
CA SER A 15 -17.02 21.64 5.81
C SER A 15 -17.72 21.48 7.17
N GLU A 16 -17.83 22.55 7.91
CA GLU A 16 -18.55 22.54 9.19
C GLU A 16 -20.03 22.14 8.98
N GLY A 17 -20.50 21.21 9.79
CA GLY A 17 -21.87 20.67 9.69
C GLY A 17 -22.05 19.54 8.66
N ASP A 18 -20.97 19.04 8.06
CA ASP A 18 -21.05 17.86 7.17
C ASP A 18 -21.39 16.59 7.98
N GLU A 19 -22.44 15.90 7.56
CA GLU A 19 -22.79 14.58 8.07
C GLU A 19 -22.32 13.52 7.07
N VAL A 20 -21.44 12.62 7.52
CA VAL A 20 -20.82 11.58 6.67
C VAL A 20 -21.30 10.20 7.10
N GLN A 21 -21.87 9.45 6.18
CA GLN A 21 -22.25 8.06 6.37
C GLN A 21 -21.24 7.14 5.65
N THR A 22 -20.54 6.34 6.43
CA THR A 22 -19.50 5.44 5.90
C THR A 22 -19.97 3.98 5.75
N MET A 23 -21.12 3.61 6.31
CA MET A 23 -21.61 2.24 6.37
C MET A 23 -23.06 2.08 5.91
N SER A 24 -23.59 3.04 5.12
CA SER A 24 -24.90 2.84 4.51
C SER A 24 -24.88 1.71 3.49
N GLU A 25 -26.00 1.05 3.24
CA GLU A 25 -26.12 -0.06 2.27
C GLU A 25 -25.53 0.32 0.90
N LYS A 26 -25.79 1.54 0.43
CA LYS A 26 -25.25 2.06 -0.83
C LYS A 26 -23.73 2.17 -0.80
N VAL A 27 -23.14 2.68 0.29
CA VAL A 27 -21.68 2.79 0.44
C VAL A 27 -21.04 1.40 0.46
N VAL A 28 -21.63 0.45 1.16
CA VAL A 28 -21.18 -0.94 1.21
C VAL A 28 -21.24 -1.57 -0.18
N ALA A 29 -22.33 -1.38 -0.94
CA ALA A 29 -22.44 -1.87 -2.31
C ALA A 29 -21.32 -1.30 -3.21
N TYR A 30 -21.11 0.02 -3.21
CA TYR A 30 -20.02 0.64 -3.99
C TYR A 30 -18.61 0.17 -3.60
N ARG A 31 -18.40 -0.15 -2.33
CA ARG A 31 -17.11 -0.72 -1.90
C ARG A 31 -16.91 -2.13 -2.46
N LYS A 32 -17.97 -2.95 -2.47
CA LYS A 32 -17.93 -4.28 -3.09
C LYS A 32 -17.65 -4.19 -4.58
N ASP A 33 -18.35 -3.31 -5.30
CA ASP A 33 -18.11 -3.09 -6.73
C ASP A 33 -16.69 -2.60 -7.01
N THR A 34 -16.17 -1.72 -6.15
CA THR A 34 -14.79 -1.22 -6.27
C THR A 34 -13.77 -2.34 -6.04
N LEU A 35 -13.98 -3.20 -5.04
CA LEU A 35 -13.08 -4.34 -4.78
C LEU A 35 -13.13 -5.35 -5.92
N ASP A 36 -14.32 -5.66 -6.42
CA ASP A 36 -14.55 -6.53 -7.59
C ASP A 36 -13.76 -5.98 -8.81
N LEU A 37 -13.91 -4.68 -9.09
CA LEU A 37 -13.18 -4.02 -10.18
C LEU A 37 -11.66 -4.05 -9.98
N LEU A 38 -11.16 -3.85 -8.74
CA LEU A 38 -9.72 -3.94 -8.45
C LEU A 38 -9.17 -5.35 -8.67
N LEU A 39 -9.95 -6.39 -8.41
CA LEU A 39 -9.54 -7.77 -8.66
C LEU A 39 -9.45 -8.10 -10.15
N SER A 40 -10.11 -7.35 -11.04
CA SER A 40 -10.09 -7.59 -12.50
C SER A 40 -8.71 -7.35 -13.15
N ASP A 41 -7.84 -6.59 -12.49
CA ASP A 41 -6.47 -6.27 -12.93
C ASP A 41 -5.41 -6.75 -11.91
N HIS A 42 -5.80 -7.49 -10.90
CA HIS A 42 -4.92 -7.95 -9.83
C HIS A 42 -4.67 -9.45 -9.92
N ARG A 43 -3.40 -9.87 -9.95
CA ARG A 43 -3.04 -11.29 -9.92
C ARG A 43 -3.36 -11.90 -8.56
N VAL A 44 -4.47 -12.65 -8.48
CA VAL A 44 -4.90 -13.30 -7.25
C VAL A 44 -4.11 -14.60 -7.02
N HIS A 45 -3.03 -14.52 -6.25
CA HIS A 45 -2.23 -15.69 -5.83
C HIS A 45 -1.83 -15.57 -4.34
N CYS A 46 -2.78 -15.20 -3.51
CA CYS A 46 -2.57 -14.82 -2.11
C CYS A 46 -1.73 -15.82 -1.32
N PHE A 47 -1.90 -17.12 -1.54
CA PHE A 47 -1.17 -18.16 -0.79
C PHE A 47 0.36 -18.15 -1.02
N SER A 48 0.81 -17.69 -2.19
CA SER A 48 2.23 -17.57 -2.52
C SER A 48 2.74 -16.11 -2.47
N CYS A 49 1.86 -15.15 -2.21
CA CYS A 49 2.20 -13.74 -2.16
C CYS A 49 2.99 -13.39 -0.90
N GLU A 50 4.05 -12.60 -1.03
CA GLU A 50 4.85 -12.11 0.11
C GLU A 50 4.04 -11.26 1.11
N ALA A 51 2.94 -10.63 0.67
CA ALA A 51 2.05 -9.83 1.52
C ALA A 51 0.89 -10.65 2.13
N ASN A 52 0.84 -11.97 1.94
CA ASN A 52 -0.23 -12.80 2.50
C ASN A 52 -0.36 -12.62 4.03
N GLY A 53 -1.55 -12.27 4.52
CA GLY A 53 -1.81 -11.97 5.93
C GLY A 53 -1.31 -10.58 6.40
N ASP A 54 -0.83 -9.74 5.48
CA ASP A 54 -0.41 -8.35 5.72
C ASP A 54 -0.74 -7.50 4.47
N CYS A 55 -1.94 -7.67 3.93
CA CYS A 55 -2.40 -7.03 2.70
C CYS A 55 -3.78 -6.42 2.90
N LYS A 56 -3.88 -5.09 2.73
CA LYS A 56 -5.16 -4.38 2.91
C LYS A 56 -6.22 -4.75 1.87
N LEU A 57 -5.81 -5.09 0.65
CA LEU A 57 -6.76 -5.59 -0.35
C LEU A 57 -7.37 -6.92 0.10
N GLN A 58 -6.53 -7.84 0.61
CA GLN A 58 -6.99 -9.12 1.14
C GLN A 58 -7.93 -8.93 2.34
N ASP A 59 -7.57 -8.05 3.29
CA ASP A 59 -8.41 -7.73 4.45
C ASP A 59 -9.80 -7.24 4.02
N TYR A 60 -9.86 -6.29 3.10
CA TYR A 60 -11.14 -5.75 2.61
C TYR A 60 -11.93 -6.75 1.77
N CYS A 61 -11.27 -7.56 0.95
CA CYS A 61 -11.96 -8.63 0.24
C CYS A 61 -12.64 -9.61 1.20
N PHE A 62 -11.99 -9.95 2.31
CA PHE A 62 -12.61 -10.76 3.37
C PHE A 62 -13.75 -10.02 4.07
N GLU A 63 -13.54 -8.76 4.47
CA GLU A 63 -14.55 -7.95 5.18
C GLU A 63 -15.83 -7.80 4.38
N TYR A 64 -15.71 -7.58 3.06
CA TYR A 64 -16.86 -7.33 2.18
C TYR A 64 -17.35 -8.58 1.44
N GLY A 65 -16.71 -9.74 1.63
CA GLY A 65 -17.10 -11.01 1.01
C GLY A 65 -16.91 -11.02 -0.52
N VAL A 66 -15.87 -10.37 -1.03
CA VAL A 66 -15.50 -10.36 -2.46
C VAL A 66 -14.34 -11.32 -2.66
N THR A 67 -14.59 -12.46 -3.31
CA THR A 67 -13.60 -13.53 -3.48
C THR A 67 -13.06 -13.66 -4.91
N GLU A 68 -13.80 -13.15 -5.87
CA GLU A 68 -13.48 -13.21 -7.31
C GLU A 68 -14.01 -11.98 -8.01
N THR A 69 -13.58 -11.75 -9.24
CA THR A 69 -14.08 -10.65 -10.07
C THR A 69 -15.13 -11.12 -11.04
N SER A 70 -16.19 -10.32 -11.19
CA SER A 70 -17.22 -10.46 -12.22
C SER A 70 -16.88 -9.69 -13.50
N TYR A 71 -15.87 -8.84 -13.48
CA TYR A 71 -15.48 -8.04 -14.63
C TYR A 71 -14.45 -8.75 -15.50
N PRO A 72 -14.59 -8.69 -16.85
CA PRO A 72 -13.55 -9.11 -17.75
C PRO A 72 -12.39 -8.12 -17.66
N GLY A 73 -11.30 -8.53 -17.01
CA GLY A 73 -10.11 -7.72 -16.85
C GLY A 73 -8.96 -8.18 -17.74
N GLU A 74 -7.86 -7.45 -17.69
CA GLU A 74 -6.60 -7.81 -18.34
C GLU A 74 -5.50 -7.81 -17.30
N MET A 75 -4.93 -8.99 -17.01
CA MET A 75 -3.81 -9.10 -16.08
C MET A 75 -2.57 -8.46 -16.67
N LYS A 76 -1.90 -7.63 -15.86
CA LYS A 76 -0.61 -7.08 -16.22
C LYS A 76 0.43 -8.19 -16.36
N ASP A 77 0.91 -8.40 -17.57
CA ASP A 77 2.04 -9.31 -17.87
C ASP A 77 3.32 -8.49 -18.02
N MET A 78 3.75 -7.88 -16.93
CA MET A 78 4.95 -7.05 -16.86
C MET A 78 5.96 -7.68 -15.95
N PRO A 79 7.26 -7.60 -16.29
CA PRO A 79 8.31 -8.15 -15.44
C PRO A 79 8.37 -7.41 -14.10
N ILE A 80 8.71 -8.17 -13.05
CA ILE A 80 9.00 -7.60 -11.74
C ILE A 80 10.24 -6.72 -11.88
N ASP A 81 10.15 -5.47 -11.43
CA ASP A 81 11.31 -4.59 -11.31
C ASP A 81 12.03 -4.85 -9.99
N ASP A 82 13.17 -5.48 -10.06
CA ASP A 82 14.06 -5.76 -8.93
C ASP A 82 15.36 -4.93 -8.96
N THR A 83 15.40 -3.91 -9.80
CA THR A 83 16.60 -3.07 -10.00
C THR A 83 16.94 -2.23 -8.78
N ASN A 84 16.00 -1.90 -7.91
CA ASN A 84 16.30 -1.24 -6.66
C ASN A 84 17.04 -2.19 -5.70
N LYS A 85 18.05 -1.67 -4.98
CA LYS A 85 18.88 -2.47 -4.08
C LYS A 85 18.11 -3.08 -2.90
N PHE A 86 17.05 -2.43 -2.41
CA PHE A 86 16.42 -2.76 -1.13
C PHE A 86 15.00 -3.33 -1.28
N PHE A 87 14.30 -3.05 -2.36
CA PHE A 87 12.93 -3.50 -2.58
C PHE A 87 12.68 -3.90 -4.03
N THR A 88 11.60 -4.61 -4.26
CA THR A 88 11.09 -5.01 -5.57
C THR A 88 9.74 -4.37 -5.83
N TYR A 89 9.41 -4.18 -7.10
CA TYR A 89 8.09 -3.77 -7.54
C TYR A 89 7.51 -4.79 -8.52
N ASP A 90 6.35 -5.34 -8.17
CA ASP A 90 5.55 -6.22 -9.01
C ASP A 90 4.33 -5.46 -9.54
N PRO A 91 4.30 -5.08 -10.82
CA PRO A 91 3.16 -4.37 -11.41
C PRO A 91 1.86 -5.17 -11.36
N SER A 92 1.93 -6.50 -11.41
CA SER A 92 0.74 -7.37 -11.40
C SER A 92 -0.03 -7.37 -10.08
N LEU A 93 0.62 -6.89 -9.02
CA LEU A 93 0.04 -6.75 -7.68
C LEU A 93 -0.34 -5.29 -7.35
N CYS A 94 -0.10 -4.38 -8.28
CA CYS A 94 -0.37 -2.95 -8.09
C CYS A 94 -1.83 -2.62 -8.41
N ILE A 95 -2.55 -2.03 -7.44
CA ILE A 95 -3.94 -1.57 -7.60
C ILE A 95 -4.04 -0.07 -7.97
N LEU A 96 -2.93 0.55 -8.36
CA LEU A 96 -2.85 1.96 -8.78
C LEU A 96 -3.47 2.96 -7.78
N CYS A 97 -3.37 2.69 -6.49
CA CYS A 97 -3.94 3.54 -5.44
C CYS A 97 -3.16 4.85 -5.19
N HIS A 98 -2.02 5.04 -5.83
CA HIS A 98 -1.13 6.20 -5.76
C HIS A 98 -0.58 6.55 -4.37
N ARG A 99 -0.78 5.72 -3.34
CA ARG A 99 -0.26 6.00 -2.00
C ARG A 99 1.27 6.16 -2.01
N CYS A 100 1.99 5.33 -2.73
CA CYS A 100 3.45 5.42 -2.88
C CYS A 100 3.87 6.71 -3.59
N VAL A 101 3.16 7.13 -4.64
CA VAL A 101 3.39 8.39 -5.37
C VAL A 101 3.19 9.58 -4.45
N ASN A 102 2.03 9.65 -3.78
CA ASN A 102 1.72 10.73 -2.85
C ASN A 102 2.70 10.78 -1.67
N THR A 103 3.09 9.62 -1.12
CA THR A 103 4.11 9.55 -0.07
C THR A 103 5.46 10.09 -0.56
N CYS A 104 5.89 9.72 -1.76
CA CYS A 104 7.14 10.20 -2.33
C CYS A 104 7.11 11.71 -2.60
N LYS A 105 5.98 12.23 -3.08
CA LYS A 105 5.81 13.62 -3.46
C LYS A 105 5.54 14.55 -2.27
N GLU A 106 4.54 14.21 -1.45
CA GLU A 106 4.00 15.12 -0.42
C GLU A 106 4.70 14.94 0.94
N ILE A 107 5.12 13.72 1.29
CA ILE A 107 5.72 13.42 2.60
C ILE A 107 7.24 13.48 2.51
N VAL A 108 7.83 12.78 1.55
CA VAL A 108 9.29 12.77 1.35
C VAL A 108 9.79 14.01 0.61
N GLY A 109 8.93 14.65 -0.19
CA GLY A 109 9.29 15.84 -0.98
C GLY A 109 10.18 15.53 -2.21
N ARG A 110 10.37 14.26 -2.57
CA ARG A 110 11.29 13.88 -3.65
C ARG A 110 10.61 13.80 -5.01
N GLY A 111 9.37 13.30 -5.07
CA GLY A 111 8.63 13.13 -6.32
C GLY A 111 9.35 12.25 -7.34
N ALA A 112 10.04 11.20 -6.89
CA ALA A 112 10.88 10.36 -7.75
C ALA A 112 10.09 9.37 -8.61
N ILE A 113 8.82 9.14 -8.29
CA ILE A 113 7.97 8.15 -8.96
C ILE A 113 6.61 8.75 -9.28
N ASP A 114 6.03 8.28 -10.36
CA ASP A 114 4.69 8.68 -10.79
C ASP A 114 4.03 7.53 -11.58
N THR A 115 2.77 7.74 -11.97
CA THR A 115 2.06 6.85 -12.88
C THR A 115 2.57 7.04 -14.28
N MET A 116 2.86 5.94 -14.94
CA MET A 116 3.25 5.90 -16.36
C MET A 116 2.25 5.07 -17.15
N ASP A 117 2.18 5.32 -18.43
CA ASP A 117 1.26 4.70 -19.37
C ASP A 117 -0.22 4.92 -18.98
N ARG A 118 -1.13 4.18 -19.57
CA ARG A 118 -2.58 4.33 -19.36
C ARG A 118 -3.34 3.03 -19.59
N GLY A 119 -4.58 2.99 -19.10
CA GLY A 119 -5.41 1.78 -19.15
C GLY A 119 -4.79 0.63 -18.37
N PHE A 120 -4.95 -0.58 -18.84
CA PHE A 120 -4.37 -1.78 -18.21
C PHE A 120 -2.84 -1.80 -18.20
N GLN A 121 -2.19 -0.98 -19.03
CA GLN A 121 -0.73 -0.84 -19.05
C GLN A 121 -0.20 0.17 -18.03
N SER A 122 -1.08 0.82 -17.24
CA SER A 122 -0.67 1.79 -16.23
C SER A 122 0.19 1.14 -15.15
N VAL A 123 1.35 1.74 -14.86
CA VAL A 123 2.29 1.29 -13.83
C VAL A 123 2.83 2.48 -13.03
N ILE A 124 3.34 2.18 -11.84
CA ILE A 124 4.11 3.15 -11.06
C ILE A 124 5.59 2.93 -11.36
N GLY A 125 6.31 3.99 -11.65
CA GLY A 125 7.75 3.89 -11.94
C GLY A 125 8.48 5.21 -11.81
N ALA A 126 9.78 5.18 -12.04
CA ALA A 126 10.62 6.38 -12.09
C ALA A 126 10.32 7.19 -13.34
N HIS A 127 10.37 8.53 -13.24
CA HIS A 127 10.04 9.45 -14.33
C HIS A 127 10.77 9.10 -15.64
N TYR A 128 10.03 9.05 -16.72
CA TYR A 128 10.47 8.77 -18.10
C TYR A 128 11.21 7.43 -18.31
N LYS A 129 11.38 6.65 -17.25
CA LYS A 129 12.03 5.34 -17.27
C LYS A 129 11.22 4.38 -16.43
N HIS A 130 11.05 3.18 -16.90
CA HIS A 130 10.22 2.19 -16.21
C HIS A 130 10.91 1.54 -15.01
N LYS A 131 12.25 1.67 -14.90
CA LYS A 131 13.05 1.03 -13.82
C LYS A 131 13.32 1.96 -12.65
N TRP A 132 13.23 1.42 -11.46
CA TRP A 132 13.38 2.19 -10.21
C TRP A 132 14.80 2.70 -9.94
N ASN A 133 15.82 2.05 -10.47
CA ASN A 133 17.21 2.48 -10.32
C ASN A 133 17.66 3.54 -11.35
N GLU A 134 16.85 3.85 -12.34
CA GLU A 134 17.18 4.77 -13.44
C GLU A 134 16.73 6.21 -13.19
N GLY A 135 16.00 6.44 -12.10
CA GLY A 135 15.50 7.74 -11.70
C GLY A 135 16.27 8.37 -10.54
N ILE A 136 15.67 9.41 -9.96
CA ILE A 136 16.20 10.15 -8.82
C ILE A 136 15.80 9.53 -7.46
N CYS A 137 15.39 8.27 -7.45
CA CYS A 137 14.98 7.56 -6.24
C CYS A 137 16.15 7.35 -5.29
N GLU A 138 16.00 7.78 -4.03
CA GLU A 138 17.02 7.66 -2.96
C GLU A 138 16.87 6.37 -2.15
N SER A 139 15.96 5.48 -2.54
CA SER A 139 15.72 4.19 -1.88
C SER A 139 15.33 4.30 -0.40
N CYS A 140 14.66 5.36 0.01
CA CYS A 140 14.28 5.62 1.40
C CYS A 140 13.24 4.62 1.98
N GLY A 141 12.52 3.87 1.12
CA GLY A 141 11.59 2.81 1.52
C GLY A 141 10.19 3.26 1.96
N ASN A 142 9.90 4.57 2.07
CA ASN A 142 8.59 5.07 2.50
C ASN A 142 7.43 4.61 1.58
N CYS A 143 7.69 4.50 0.27
CA CYS A 143 6.71 3.99 -0.69
C CYS A 143 6.36 2.52 -0.45
N VAL A 144 7.32 1.71 0.01
CA VAL A 144 7.10 0.30 0.36
C VAL A 144 6.16 0.19 1.56
N GLN A 145 6.40 1.00 2.59
CA GLN A 145 5.55 1.03 3.78
C GLN A 145 4.14 1.56 3.50
N ALA A 146 4.02 2.48 2.55
CA ALA A 146 2.73 3.03 2.15
C ALA A 146 1.92 2.06 1.27
N CYS A 147 2.55 1.05 0.66
CA CYS A 147 1.89 0.13 -0.25
C CYS A 147 0.89 -0.77 0.49
N PRO A 148 -0.39 -0.80 0.08
CA PRO A 148 -1.41 -1.60 0.76
C PRO A 148 -1.46 -3.06 0.28
N THR A 149 -0.67 -3.42 -0.72
CA THR A 149 -0.62 -4.76 -1.34
C THR A 149 0.81 -5.28 -1.39
N GLY A 150 1.02 -6.43 -2.03
CA GLY A 150 2.34 -6.99 -2.27
C GLY A 150 3.11 -6.37 -3.45
N ALA A 151 2.61 -5.28 -4.04
CA ALA A 151 3.25 -4.67 -5.21
C ALA A 151 4.64 -4.11 -4.93
N LEU A 152 4.84 -3.52 -3.75
CA LEU A 152 6.15 -3.06 -3.29
C LEU A 152 6.54 -3.86 -2.04
N THR A 153 7.62 -4.61 -2.11
CA THR A 153 8.09 -5.46 -1.02
C THR A 153 9.58 -5.31 -0.78
N MET A 154 9.99 -5.31 0.49
CA MET A 154 11.42 -5.27 0.84
C MET A 154 12.10 -6.56 0.43
N LYS A 155 13.29 -6.51 -0.17
CA LYS A 155 14.14 -7.67 -0.48
C LYS A 155 14.55 -8.44 0.77
N ARG A 156 14.68 -7.75 1.89
CA ARG A 156 14.78 -8.41 3.19
C ARG A 156 13.41 -8.98 3.56
N ARG A 157 13.26 -10.28 3.41
CA ARG A 157 12.01 -10.97 3.72
C ARG A 157 11.65 -10.86 5.19
N LYS A 158 10.39 -10.53 5.48
CA LYS A 158 9.82 -10.67 6.82
C LYS A 158 9.83 -12.15 7.20
N LYS A 159 10.46 -12.49 8.33
CA LYS A 159 10.48 -13.87 8.85
C LYS A 159 9.16 -14.28 9.50
N TYR A 160 8.38 -13.31 9.96
CA TYR A 160 7.15 -13.50 10.73
C TYR A 160 6.02 -12.67 10.14
N ARG A 161 4.82 -13.23 10.19
CA ARG A 161 3.59 -12.51 9.84
C ARG A 161 3.08 -11.73 11.05
N PRO A 162 2.26 -10.67 10.88
CA PRO A 162 1.75 -9.87 11.99
C PRO A 162 1.10 -10.69 13.12
N TYR A 163 0.31 -11.71 12.76
CA TYR A 163 -0.37 -12.59 13.73
C TYR A 163 0.56 -13.52 14.53
N GLN A 164 1.81 -13.65 14.13
CA GLN A 164 2.83 -14.47 14.81
C GLN A 164 3.63 -13.68 15.84
N ILE A 165 3.42 -12.37 15.92
CA ILE A 165 4.14 -11.47 16.83
C ILE A 165 3.41 -11.43 18.17
N ASP A 166 4.12 -11.72 19.27
CA ASP A 166 3.54 -11.76 20.61
C ASP A 166 3.23 -10.35 21.12
N LYS A 167 4.13 -9.41 20.88
CA LYS A 167 3.95 -8.00 21.26
C LYS A 167 4.78 -7.04 20.42
N LYS A 168 4.30 -5.80 20.35
CA LYS A 168 5.01 -4.65 19.78
C LYS A 168 5.44 -3.73 20.92
N VAL A 169 6.71 -3.38 20.99
CA VAL A 169 7.28 -2.49 22.00
C VAL A 169 7.74 -1.22 21.33
N LEU A 170 7.10 -0.10 21.68
CA LEU A 170 7.51 1.22 21.18
C LEU A 170 8.86 1.59 21.76
N THR A 171 9.76 2.06 20.92
CA THR A 171 11.08 2.54 21.32
C THR A 171 11.52 3.74 20.49
N THR A 172 12.54 4.44 20.96
CA THR A 172 13.16 5.56 20.24
C THR A 172 14.46 5.10 19.58
N CYS A 173 14.69 5.53 18.35
CA CYS A 173 15.91 5.23 17.61
C CYS A 173 17.15 5.85 18.29
N PRO A 174 18.20 5.07 18.57
CA PRO A 174 19.42 5.57 19.24
C PRO A 174 20.46 6.14 18.28
N HIS A 175 20.22 6.17 16.95
CA HIS A 175 21.26 6.44 15.97
C HIS A 175 21.57 7.92 15.77
N CYS A 176 20.61 8.81 15.93
CA CYS A 176 20.82 10.26 15.80
C CYS A 176 19.86 11.03 16.71
N ALA A 177 20.01 12.34 16.79
CA ALA A 177 19.24 13.21 17.68
C ALA A 177 17.80 13.52 17.21
N THR A 178 17.37 12.96 16.06
CA THR A 178 16.02 13.20 15.52
C THR A 178 14.91 12.62 16.40
N GLY A 179 15.20 11.52 17.12
CA GLY A 179 14.26 10.92 18.07
C GLY A 179 13.12 10.13 17.41
N CYS A 180 13.31 9.65 16.15
CA CYS A 180 12.33 8.82 15.48
C CYS A 180 11.95 7.61 16.31
N GLN A 181 10.66 7.23 16.29
CA GLN A 181 10.13 6.09 16.99
C GLN A 181 9.85 4.92 16.05
N TYR A 182 9.98 3.71 16.56
CA TYR A 182 9.60 2.47 15.86
C TYR A 182 9.21 1.39 16.86
N TYR A 183 8.49 0.39 16.39
CA TYR A 183 8.17 -0.79 17.17
C TYR A 183 9.25 -1.85 17.03
N LEU A 184 9.67 -2.42 18.15
CA LEU A 184 10.35 -3.71 18.21
C LEU A 184 9.29 -4.80 18.18
N LEU A 185 9.39 -5.71 17.22
CA LEU A 185 8.52 -6.87 17.12
C LEU A 185 9.14 -8.01 17.94
N VAL A 186 8.40 -8.49 18.93
CA VAL A 186 8.88 -9.52 19.88
C VAL A 186 8.10 -10.80 19.66
N LYS A 187 8.84 -11.92 19.58
CA LYS A 187 8.35 -13.29 19.52
C LYS A 187 9.20 -14.18 20.41
N ASP A 188 8.56 -15.01 21.23
CA ASP A 188 9.23 -15.93 22.19
C ASP A 188 10.31 -15.21 23.03
N GLY A 189 10.00 -13.99 23.50
CA GLY A 189 10.89 -13.15 24.29
C GLY A 189 12.10 -12.55 23.56
N LYS A 190 12.20 -12.70 22.24
CA LYS A 190 13.29 -12.18 21.41
C LYS A 190 12.79 -11.11 20.44
N ILE A 191 13.62 -10.09 20.20
CA ILE A 191 13.37 -9.11 19.13
C ILE A 191 13.65 -9.82 17.80
N VAL A 192 12.63 -9.87 16.94
CA VAL A 192 12.69 -10.58 15.65
C VAL A 192 12.67 -9.66 14.45
N ASP A 193 12.08 -8.46 14.58
CA ASP A 193 12.04 -7.45 13.52
C ASP A 193 11.69 -6.07 14.08
N THR A 194 11.59 -5.08 13.21
CA THR A 194 11.16 -3.72 13.52
C THR A 194 10.07 -3.25 12.55
N GLU A 195 9.19 -2.38 13.01
CA GLU A 195 8.12 -1.79 12.21
C GLU A 195 8.08 -0.28 12.46
N ALA A 196 7.87 0.50 11.41
CA ALA A 196 7.74 1.96 11.53
C ALA A 196 6.49 2.34 12.31
N VAL A 197 6.58 3.45 13.03
CA VAL A 197 5.44 4.09 13.69
C VAL A 197 4.89 5.18 12.78
N ASN A 198 3.59 5.16 12.52
CA ASN A 198 2.89 6.28 11.90
C ASN A 198 2.48 7.25 13.00
N GLY A 199 3.23 8.32 13.18
CA GLY A 199 2.98 9.29 14.23
C GLY A 199 3.69 10.61 13.99
N PRO A 200 3.47 11.60 14.85
CA PRO A 200 4.02 12.95 14.67
C PRO A 200 5.55 13.03 14.80
N SER A 201 6.20 11.96 15.27
CA SER A 201 7.66 11.87 15.42
C SER A 201 8.36 11.11 14.29
N ASN A 202 7.62 10.77 13.22
CA ASN A 202 8.18 10.05 12.05
C ASN A 202 7.69 10.68 10.76
#